data_4f10fe924a9938996a9afae99e4c70a1
#
_entry.id   4f10fe924a9938996a9afae99e4c70a1
#
_cell.length_a   1.000
_cell.length_b   1.000
_cell.length_c   1.000
_cell.angle_alpha   90.00
_cell.angle_beta   90.00
_cell.angle_gamma   90.00
#
_symmetry.space_group_name_H-M   'P 1'
#
loop_
_entity.id
_entity.type
_entity.pdbx_description
1 polymer ?
#
loop_
_entity_poly.entity_id
_entity_poly.type
_entity_poly.pdbx_seq_one_letter_code
_entity_poly.pdbx_strand_id
1 'polypeptide(L)'
;MEAELSKCINVNIEWLDLSKIAVAVTALGERRVPDVIYIEAGSSWAQKISHIYSNEGNLQRNQTALVVFGDEHDTTSLKLALKLGASDYLHREVGFYELLPLLEDIANEKASGSEIGELSLFINTKGGSGATTVALNTAIALSEYSKGKVLLIDLGMQFSDAADYLNSKPKYSINDVIDTMNDLDDLSLDGLVYKHSSGVNYLCFSADNIKDNYDRATKVSALIPLLRQYYKHIIVDMSHGVEHVFQHIVAPASYVYLVMQQNVTSIKHAANYLKSLQLDHGLTSGQVRLIINRYEKKTSITIKDIEQAFPNQDLLLVPNNFSIAMECSNLGKPIVQSKKNSAIKSSLIDISHQLEEPADKQTQSWLGKLFS
;
A
#
# COMPACT_ATOMS: atom_id res chain seq x y z
N MET A 1 29.41 9.11 -2.08
CA MET A 1 27.97 9.42 -1.99
C MET A 1 27.18 8.88 -3.18
N GLU A 2 27.35 9.39 -4.40
CA GLU A 2 26.63 8.91 -5.60
C GLU A 2 26.68 7.40 -5.78
N ALA A 3 27.87 6.82 -5.74
CA ALA A 3 28.07 5.37 -5.86
C ALA A 3 27.43 4.58 -4.71
N GLU A 4 27.27 5.16 -3.55
CA GLU A 4 26.61 4.54 -2.40
C GLU A 4 25.08 4.62 -2.51
N LEU A 5 24.54 5.80 -2.87
CA LEU A 5 23.11 6.00 -3.09
C LEU A 5 22.56 5.18 -4.28
N SER A 6 23.36 5.01 -5.34
CA SER A 6 22.96 4.18 -6.49
C SER A 6 22.80 2.69 -6.19
N LYS A 7 23.24 2.23 -5.03
CA LYS A 7 22.96 0.86 -4.54
C LYS A 7 21.52 0.71 -4.02
N CYS A 8 20.83 1.81 -3.72
CA CYS A 8 19.44 1.81 -3.29
C CYS A 8 18.52 1.60 -4.49
N ILE A 9 17.71 0.55 -4.49
CA ILE A 9 16.90 0.10 -5.65
C ILE A 9 15.79 1.10 -6.03
N ASN A 10 15.32 1.94 -5.10
CA ASN A 10 14.16 2.81 -5.27
C ASN A 10 14.47 4.30 -5.01
N VAL A 11 15.70 4.73 -5.24
CA VAL A 11 16.12 6.12 -5.05
C VAL A 11 16.35 6.75 -6.41
N ASN A 12 15.62 7.83 -6.71
CA ASN A 12 15.88 8.68 -7.86
C ASN A 12 16.84 9.80 -7.46
N ILE A 13 18.02 9.88 -8.08
CA ILE A 13 19.07 10.82 -7.73
C ILE A 13 19.18 11.86 -8.82
N GLU A 14 19.00 13.12 -8.45
CA GLU A 14 19.24 14.26 -9.32
C GLU A 14 20.39 15.10 -8.79
N TRP A 15 21.29 15.54 -9.71
CA TRP A 15 22.40 16.39 -9.38
C TRP A 15 22.13 17.85 -9.77
N LEU A 16 22.30 18.75 -8.82
CA LEU A 16 22.14 20.17 -9.04
C LEU A 16 23.46 20.90 -8.80
N ASP A 17 23.89 21.68 -9.79
CA ASP A 17 25.07 22.55 -9.64
C ASP A 17 24.72 23.83 -8.89
N LEU A 18 25.09 23.92 -7.65
CA LEU A 18 24.86 25.07 -6.79
C LEU A 18 25.74 26.28 -7.12
N SER A 19 26.66 26.19 -8.08
CA SER A 19 27.37 27.37 -8.58
C SER A 19 26.44 28.30 -9.40
N LYS A 20 25.34 27.75 -9.92
CA LYS A 20 24.30 28.46 -10.67
C LYS A 20 22.97 28.46 -9.90
N ILE A 21 22.93 29.10 -8.74
CA ILE A 21 21.79 29.06 -7.80
C ILE A 21 20.45 29.37 -8.47
N ALA A 22 20.37 30.39 -9.34
CA ALA A 22 19.13 30.74 -10.01
C ALA A 22 18.57 29.59 -10.87
N VAL A 23 19.44 28.80 -11.53
CA VAL A 23 19.05 27.64 -12.33
C VAL A 23 18.63 26.49 -11.41
N ALA A 24 19.34 26.26 -10.30
CA ALA A 24 19.00 25.23 -9.33
C ALA A 24 17.64 25.51 -8.66
N VAL A 25 17.37 26.77 -8.30
CA VAL A 25 16.09 27.21 -7.74
C VAL A 25 14.95 26.98 -8.74
N THR A 26 15.09 27.42 -10.00
CA THR A 26 14.08 27.20 -11.04
C THR A 26 13.84 25.71 -11.29
N ALA A 27 14.90 24.90 -11.33
CA ALA A 27 14.79 23.46 -11.55
C ALA A 27 14.05 22.74 -10.39
N LEU A 28 14.22 23.20 -9.16
CA LEU A 28 13.48 22.67 -8.00
C LEU A 28 12.01 23.12 -7.99
N GLY A 29 11.69 24.34 -8.48
CA GLY A 29 10.32 24.86 -8.50
C GLY A 29 9.44 24.27 -9.60
N GLU A 30 10.05 23.80 -10.68
CA GLU A 30 9.35 23.16 -11.82
C GLU A 30 9.19 21.64 -11.64
N ARG A 31 9.82 21.05 -10.62
CA ARG A 31 9.87 19.60 -10.39
C ARG A 31 9.19 19.23 -9.09
N ARG A 32 9.04 17.90 -8.88
CA ARG A 32 8.57 17.35 -7.61
C ARG A 32 9.52 17.75 -6.48
N VAL A 33 8.95 18.17 -5.33
CA VAL A 33 9.71 18.48 -4.12
C VAL A 33 10.54 17.24 -3.72
N PRO A 34 11.87 17.36 -3.56
CA PRO A 34 12.71 16.23 -3.21
C PRO A 34 12.43 15.75 -1.78
N ASP A 35 12.54 14.46 -1.55
CA ASP A 35 12.39 13.88 -0.23
C ASP A 35 13.57 14.19 0.67
N VAL A 36 14.76 14.19 0.10
CA VAL A 36 16.03 14.48 0.80
C VAL A 36 16.92 15.36 -0.07
N ILE A 37 17.53 16.36 0.54
CA ILE A 37 18.59 17.15 -0.06
C ILE A 37 19.92 16.77 0.62
N TYR A 38 20.85 16.24 -0.15
CA TYR A 38 22.23 16.03 0.27
C TYR A 38 23.09 17.20 -0.15
N ILE A 39 23.86 17.78 0.78
CA ILE A 39 24.76 18.88 0.47
C ILE A 39 26.13 18.69 1.14
N GLU A 40 27.20 18.95 0.37
CA GLU A 40 28.55 18.98 0.93
C GLU A 40 28.81 20.31 1.64
N ALA A 41 29.33 20.24 2.86
CA ALA A 41 29.77 21.42 3.63
C ALA A 41 31.05 22.02 3.02
N GLY A 42 30.85 22.81 2.00
CA GLY A 42 31.88 23.56 1.32
C GLY A 42 31.75 25.07 1.55
N SER A 43 32.48 25.90 0.78
CA SER A 43 32.40 27.35 0.87
C SER A 43 30.97 27.86 0.61
N SER A 44 30.42 28.63 1.57
CA SER A 44 29.08 29.26 1.49
C SER A 44 27.87 28.33 1.33
N TRP A 45 28.00 27.04 1.61
CA TRP A 45 26.92 26.07 1.49
C TRP A 45 25.65 26.46 2.23
N ALA A 46 25.77 26.94 3.48
CA ALA A 46 24.64 27.31 4.31
C ALA A 46 23.86 28.52 3.75
N GLN A 47 24.57 29.49 3.11
CA GLN A 47 23.91 30.60 2.46
C GLN A 47 23.15 30.16 1.21
N LYS A 48 23.70 29.22 0.45
CA LYS A 48 23.06 28.66 -0.75
C LYS A 48 21.79 27.91 -0.39
N ILE A 49 21.81 27.05 0.65
CA ILE A 49 20.63 26.37 1.14
C ILE A 49 19.60 27.34 1.71
N SER A 50 20.02 28.34 2.48
CA SER A 50 19.09 29.36 2.97
C SER A 50 18.41 30.13 1.84
N HIS A 51 19.11 30.38 0.74
CA HIS A 51 18.56 31.04 -0.44
C HIS A 51 17.53 30.15 -1.15
N ILE A 52 17.79 28.83 -1.27
CA ILE A 52 16.86 27.86 -1.83
C ILE A 52 15.56 27.84 -0.99
N TYR A 53 15.64 27.72 0.33
CA TYR A 53 14.47 27.72 1.20
C TYR A 53 13.70 29.06 1.25
N SER A 54 14.35 30.18 0.93
CA SER A 54 13.72 31.51 0.99
C SER A 54 12.97 31.89 -0.29
N ASN A 55 13.39 31.36 -1.43
CA ASN A 55 12.86 31.78 -2.74
C ASN A 55 11.78 30.86 -3.30
N GLU A 56 11.57 29.69 -2.70
CA GLU A 56 10.56 28.74 -3.17
C GLU A 56 9.50 28.45 -2.11
N GLY A 57 8.31 28.99 -2.34
CA GLY A 57 7.14 28.75 -1.52
C GLY A 57 6.69 27.28 -1.48
N ASN A 58 7.30 26.40 -2.27
CA ASN A 58 6.99 24.98 -2.36
C ASN A 58 7.94 24.09 -1.55
N LEU A 59 9.17 24.56 -1.25
CA LEU A 59 10.10 23.83 -0.38
C LEU A 59 9.83 24.17 1.09
N GLN A 60 8.82 23.55 1.66
CA GLN A 60 8.59 23.63 3.10
C GLN A 60 9.66 22.81 3.83
N ARG A 61 10.35 23.42 4.80
CA ARG A 61 11.35 22.75 5.67
C ARG A 61 10.84 21.47 6.31
N ASN A 62 9.55 21.34 6.46
CA ASN A 62 8.89 20.18 7.06
C ASN A 62 8.64 19.02 6.07
N GLN A 63 8.90 19.23 4.79
CA GLN A 63 8.64 18.21 3.75
C GLN A 63 9.91 17.63 3.13
N THR A 64 11.05 18.32 3.25
CA THR A 64 12.33 17.90 2.68
C THR A 64 13.36 17.74 3.78
N ALA A 65 13.91 16.55 3.95
CA ALA A 65 15.00 16.30 4.88
C ALA A 65 16.30 16.90 4.33
N LEU A 66 17.07 17.57 5.17
CA LEU A 66 18.38 18.12 4.81
C LEU A 66 19.47 17.25 5.47
N VAL A 67 20.33 16.66 4.66
CA VAL A 67 21.50 15.92 5.13
C VAL A 67 22.75 16.64 4.66
N VAL A 68 23.61 17.00 5.61
CA VAL A 68 24.88 17.69 5.33
C VAL A 68 26.02 16.68 5.51
N PHE A 69 26.99 16.69 4.61
CA PHE A 69 28.19 15.87 4.79
C PHE A 69 29.46 16.71 4.65
N GLY A 70 30.44 16.42 5.49
CA GLY A 70 31.64 17.24 5.57
C GLY A 70 32.74 16.66 6.46
N ASP A 71 33.60 17.53 6.94
CA ASP A 71 34.62 17.16 7.92
C ASP A 71 34.00 17.14 9.33
N GLU A 72 34.14 16.06 10.07
CA GLU A 72 33.65 15.92 11.47
C GLU A 72 34.26 16.94 12.42
N HIS A 73 35.44 17.45 12.11
CA HIS A 73 36.13 18.46 12.92
C HIS A 73 35.70 19.88 12.60
N ASP A 74 34.91 20.10 11.53
CA ASP A 74 34.37 21.43 11.21
C ASP A 74 33.12 21.74 12.08
N THR A 75 33.39 22.14 13.30
CA THR A 75 32.37 22.52 14.27
C THR A 75 31.51 23.70 13.79
N THR A 76 32.00 24.52 12.87
CA THR A 76 31.25 25.65 12.31
C THR A 76 30.18 25.16 11.36
N SER A 77 30.50 24.28 10.44
CA SER A 77 29.55 23.66 9.52
C SER A 77 28.54 22.81 10.27
N LEU A 78 28.96 22.06 11.29
CA LEU A 78 28.06 21.29 12.15
C LEU A 78 27.02 22.19 12.85
N LYS A 79 27.45 23.32 13.45
CA LYS A 79 26.53 24.27 14.08
C LYS A 79 25.57 24.94 13.09
N LEU A 80 26.03 25.19 11.88
CA LEU A 80 25.18 25.75 10.83
C LEU A 80 24.15 24.71 10.33
N ALA A 81 24.55 23.45 10.18
CA ALA A 81 23.65 22.37 9.84
C ALA A 81 22.52 22.25 10.86
N LEU A 82 22.83 22.21 12.16
CA LEU A 82 21.84 22.19 13.24
C LEU A 82 20.89 23.41 13.20
N LYS A 83 21.41 24.61 12.95
CA LYS A 83 20.59 25.83 12.83
C LYS A 83 19.66 25.81 11.63
N LEU A 84 20.05 25.17 10.55
CA LEU A 84 19.25 25.01 9.35
C LEU A 84 18.23 23.88 9.48
N GLY A 85 18.26 23.11 10.57
CA GLY A 85 17.36 21.97 10.79
C GLY A 85 17.77 20.76 9.98
N ALA A 86 19.08 20.54 9.75
CA ALA A 86 19.54 19.32 9.10
C ALA A 86 19.17 18.10 9.93
N SER A 87 18.69 17.08 9.24
CA SER A 87 18.33 15.79 9.85
C SER A 87 19.58 15.05 10.35
N ASP A 88 20.69 15.20 9.61
CA ASP A 88 21.97 14.65 10.04
C ASP A 88 23.19 15.37 9.41
N TYR A 89 24.36 15.15 10.02
CA TYR A 89 25.66 15.61 9.52
C TYR A 89 26.62 14.43 9.44
N LEU A 90 26.93 14.00 8.24
CA LEU A 90 27.69 12.79 7.95
C LEU A 90 29.15 13.10 7.54
N HIS A 91 30.04 12.14 7.77
CA HIS A 91 31.38 12.21 7.22
C HIS A 91 31.40 12.11 5.70
N ARG A 92 32.41 12.72 5.02
CA ARG A 92 32.53 12.69 3.55
C ARG A 92 32.61 11.30 2.95
N GLU A 93 33.21 10.35 3.67
CA GLU A 93 33.45 8.96 3.24
C GLU A 93 32.38 8.00 3.79
N VAL A 94 31.18 8.51 4.10
CA VAL A 94 30.08 7.70 4.61
C VAL A 94 29.77 6.54 3.66
N GLY A 95 29.66 5.33 4.23
CA GLY A 95 29.35 4.11 3.50
C GLY A 95 27.84 3.82 3.42
N PHE A 96 27.48 2.90 2.52
CA PHE A 96 26.09 2.46 2.31
C PHE A 96 25.39 2.04 3.61
N TYR A 97 26.08 1.30 4.47
CA TYR A 97 25.51 0.79 5.72
C TYR A 97 25.19 1.87 6.76
N GLU A 98 25.79 3.06 6.64
CA GLU A 98 25.47 4.22 7.50
C GLU A 98 24.36 5.08 6.88
N LEU A 99 24.29 5.13 5.54
CA LEU A 99 23.24 5.85 4.82
C LEU A 99 21.88 5.18 4.89
N LEU A 100 21.84 3.84 4.87
CA LEU A 100 20.59 3.10 4.79
C LEU A 100 19.68 3.34 6.02
N PRO A 101 20.17 3.23 7.28
CA PRO A 101 19.34 3.54 8.45
C PRO A 101 18.80 4.97 8.44
N LEU A 102 19.63 5.96 8.05
CA LEU A 102 19.20 7.36 7.95
C LEU A 102 18.08 7.55 6.93
N LEU A 103 18.19 6.90 5.77
CA LEU A 103 17.13 6.94 4.74
C LEU A 103 15.85 6.28 5.24
N GLU A 104 15.97 5.16 5.96
CA GLU A 104 14.84 4.47 6.58
C GLU A 104 14.17 5.35 7.65
N ASP A 105 14.95 6.02 8.50
CA ASP A 105 14.42 6.94 9.53
C ASP A 105 13.70 8.14 8.88
N ILE A 106 14.30 8.78 7.87
CA ILE A 106 13.66 9.88 7.13
C ILE A 106 12.39 9.41 6.43
N ALA A 107 12.39 8.21 5.83
CA ALA A 107 11.21 7.64 5.20
C ALA A 107 10.11 7.36 6.23
N ASN A 108 10.47 6.84 7.41
CA ASN A 108 9.54 6.57 8.51
C ASN A 108 8.98 7.85 9.13
N GLU A 109 9.79 8.91 9.31
CA GLU A 109 9.32 10.21 9.79
C GLU A 109 8.33 10.85 8.81
N LYS A 110 8.63 10.79 7.51
CA LYS A 110 7.73 11.27 6.48
C LYS A 110 6.45 10.44 6.41
N ALA A 111 6.58 9.12 6.57
CA ALA A 111 5.45 8.21 6.65
C ALA A 111 4.55 8.52 7.86
N SER A 112 5.11 8.89 9.00
CA SER A 112 4.34 9.25 10.20
C SER A 112 3.70 10.65 10.13
N GLY A 113 4.22 11.55 9.31
CA GLY A 113 3.69 12.90 9.11
C GLY A 113 2.63 13.04 8.00
N SER A 114 2.57 12.11 7.06
CA SER A 114 1.49 11.95 6.09
C SER A 114 0.63 10.76 6.50
N GLU A 115 -0.69 10.91 6.51
CA GLU A 115 -1.60 9.76 6.61
C GLU A 115 -1.38 8.87 5.38
N ILE A 116 -0.39 7.96 5.48
CA ILE A 116 -0.16 6.96 4.43
C ILE A 116 -1.35 6.02 4.40
N GLY A 117 -1.93 5.88 3.21
CA GLY A 117 -3.08 5.00 3.02
C GLY A 117 -2.81 3.55 3.47
N GLU A 118 -3.83 2.91 4.00
CA GLU A 118 -3.78 1.52 4.46
C GLU A 118 -3.71 0.55 3.27
N LEU A 119 -2.83 -0.44 3.37
CA LEU A 119 -2.67 -1.51 2.39
C LEU A 119 -3.28 -2.80 2.94
N SER A 120 -4.32 -3.29 2.30
CA SER A 120 -5.01 -4.53 2.67
C SER A 120 -4.93 -5.56 1.55
N LEU A 121 -4.34 -6.72 1.84
CA LEU A 121 -4.16 -7.81 0.88
C LEU A 121 -5.21 -8.90 1.10
N PHE A 122 -5.89 -9.34 0.04
CA PHE A 122 -6.85 -10.44 0.08
C PHE A 122 -6.29 -11.64 -0.68
N ILE A 123 -6.00 -12.72 0.04
CA ILE A 123 -5.30 -13.89 -0.49
C ILE A 123 -6.19 -15.13 -0.38
N ASN A 124 -6.36 -15.87 -1.47
CA ASN A 124 -6.99 -17.18 -1.42
C ASN A 124 -6.06 -18.20 -0.75
N THR A 125 -6.55 -18.93 0.25
CA THR A 125 -5.81 -20.09 0.79
C THR A 125 -5.83 -21.27 -0.18
N LYS A 126 -6.80 -21.29 -1.09
CA LYS A 126 -6.94 -22.26 -2.16
C LYS A 126 -7.70 -21.60 -3.32
N GLY A 127 -7.36 -21.95 -4.54
CA GLY A 127 -8.08 -21.47 -5.73
C GLY A 127 -9.60 -21.64 -5.59
N GLY A 128 -10.34 -20.57 -5.88
CA GLY A 128 -11.80 -20.51 -5.75
C GLY A 128 -12.34 -20.32 -4.34
N SER A 129 -11.51 -19.97 -3.34
CA SER A 129 -11.99 -19.62 -2.00
C SER A 129 -12.82 -18.33 -1.97
N GLY A 130 -12.66 -17.43 -2.97
CA GLY A 130 -13.49 -16.26 -3.18
C GLY A 130 -12.88 -14.95 -2.73
N ALA A 131 -11.53 -14.83 -2.71
CA ALA A 131 -10.84 -13.59 -2.34
C ALA A 131 -11.26 -12.43 -3.23
N THR A 132 -11.31 -12.58 -4.55
CA THR A 132 -11.80 -11.56 -5.49
C THR A 132 -13.19 -11.03 -5.12
N THR A 133 -14.13 -11.95 -4.83
CA THR A 133 -15.50 -11.55 -4.45
C THR A 133 -15.51 -10.74 -3.16
N VAL A 134 -14.72 -11.16 -2.16
CA VAL A 134 -14.66 -10.46 -0.87
C VAL A 134 -13.93 -9.11 -1.03
N ALA A 135 -12.74 -9.09 -1.65
CA ALA A 135 -11.95 -7.88 -1.87
C ALA A 135 -12.73 -6.79 -2.61
N LEU A 136 -13.33 -7.15 -3.74
CA LEU A 136 -14.11 -6.26 -4.57
C LEU A 136 -15.31 -5.66 -3.83
N ASN A 137 -16.08 -6.50 -3.15
CA ASN A 137 -17.26 -6.01 -2.42
C ASN A 137 -16.87 -5.19 -1.19
N THR A 138 -15.77 -5.53 -0.52
CA THR A 138 -15.21 -4.72 0.57
C THR A 138 -14.75 -3.35 0.07
N ALA A 139 -14.03 -3.29 -1.06
CA ALA A 139 -13.59 -2.03 -1.68
C ALA A 139 -14.79 -1.13 -2.03
N ILE A 140 -15.83 -1.70 -2.61
CA ILE A 140 -17.03 -0.95 -3.00
C ILE A 140 -17.81 -0.47 -1.79
N ALA A 141 -18.00 -1.30 -0.77
CA ALA A 141 -18.65 -0.88 0.46
C ALA A 141 -17.87 0.25 1.16
N LEU A 142 -16.54 0.14 1.19
CA LEU A 142 -15.65 1.14 1.76
C LEU A 142 -15.71 2.47 1.00
N SER A 143 -15.90 2.43 -0.33
CA SER A 143 -16.02 3.64 -1.15
C SER A 143 -17.28 4.47 -0.88
N GLU A 144 -18.29 3.93 -0.20
CA GLU A 144 -19.46 4.68 0.25
C GLU A 144 -19.09 5.69 1.35
N TYR A 145 -18.09 5.39 2.16
CA TYR A 145 -17.58 6.24 3.24
C TYR A 145 -16.39 7.11 2.81
N SER A 146 -15.56 6.59 1.92
CA SER A 146 -14.30 7.21 1.48
C SER A 146 -14.26 7.39 -0.04
N LYS A 147 -15.24 8.17 -0.59
CA LYS A 147 -15.36 8.37 -2.04
C LYS A 147 -14.08 8.90 -2.68
N GLY A 148 -13.65 8.23 -3.77
CA GLY A 148 -12.46 8.61 -4.52
C GLY A 148 -11.14 8.35 -3.80
N LYS A 149 -11.17 7.81 -2.57
CA LYS A 149 -9.98 7.50 -1.77
C LYS A 149 -9.76 6.00 -1.56
N VAL A 150 -10.52 5.17 -2.25
CA VAL A 150 -10.38 3.70 -2.26
C VAL A 150 -9.90 3.25 -3.62
N LEU A 151 -8.78 2.52 -3.65
CA LEU A 151 -8.23 1.88 -4.84
C LEU A 151 -8.29 0.36 -4.69
N LEU A 152 -8.93 -0.29 -5.65
CA LEU A 152 -8.86 -1.75 -5.82
C LEU A 152 -7.80 -2.07 -6.87
N ILE A 153 -6.85 -2.93 -6.54
CA ILE A 153 -5.83 -3.43 -7.46
C ILE A 153 -6.02 -4.94 -7.63
N ASP A 154 -6.19 -5.38 -8.86
CA ASP A 154 -6.23 -6.81 -9.20
C ASP A 154 -4.87 -7.21 -9.80
N LEU A 155 -4.16 -8.12 -9.13
CA LEU A 155 -2.84 -8.60 -9.54
C LEU A 155 -2.90 -9.88 -10.41
N GLY A 156 -4.06 -10.22 -10.96
CA GLY A 156 -4.19 -11.29 -11.93
C GLY A 156 -3.48 -10.94 -13.24
N MET A 157 -2.28 -11.51 -13.49
CA MET A 157 -1.44 -11.15 -14.64
C MET A 157 -1.97 -11.66 -15.98
N GLN A 158 -2.80 -12.70 -15.96
CA GLN A 158 -3.37 -13.30 -17.19
C GLN A 158 -4.81 -12.85 -17.42
N PHE A 159 -5.61 -12.83 -16.36
CA PHE A 159 -7.01 -12.48 -16.38
C PHE A 159 -7.34 -11.64 -15.15
N SER A 160 -8.17 -10.63 -15.34
CA SER A 160 -8.68 -9.84 -14.23
C SER A 160 -10.13 -10.25 -13.95
N ASP A 161 -10.31 -11.10 -12.95
CA ASP A 161 -11.65 -11.54 -12.52
C ASP A 161 -12.48 -10.36 -12.00
N ALA A 162 -11.84 -9.37 -11.36
CA ALA A 162 -12.52 -8.20 -10.84
C ALA A 162 -13.05 -7.29 -11.96
N ALA A 163 -12.34 -7.16 -13.09
CA ALA A 163 -12.81 -6.40 -14.25
C ALA A 163 -14.09 -7.01 -14.83
N ASP A 164 -14.13 -8.32 -14.99
CA ASP A 164 -15.29 -9.06 -15.48
C ASP A 164 -16.46 -8.95 -14.49
N TYR A 165 -16.18 -9.09 -13.19
CA TYR A 165 -17.18 -8.94 -12.13
C TYR A 165 -17.81 -7.55 -12.06
N LEU A 166 -17.05 -6.50 -12.41
CA LEU A 166 -17.51 -5.11 -12.48
C LEU A 166 -18.13 -4.76 -13.85
N ASN A 167 -18.12 -5.69 -14.81
CA ASN A 167 -18.44 -5.43 -16.22
C ASN A 167 -17.72 -4.16 -16.72
N SER A 168 -16.45 -4.03 -16.36
CA SER A 168 -15.60 -2.87 -16.65
C SER A 168 -14.64 -3.16 -17.79
N LYS A 169 -14.27 -2.09 -18.51
CA LYS A 169 -13.23 -2.14 -19.56
C LYS A 169 -12.25 -0.99 -19.29
N PRO A 170 -11.28 -1.16 -18.39
CA PRO A 170 -10.25 -0.17 -18.14
C PRO A 170 -9.51 0.17 -19.44
N LYS A 171 -9.30 1.46 -19.69
CA LYS A 171 -8.53 1.94 -20.85
C LYS A 171 -7.03 1.78 -20.63
N TYR A 172 -6.62 1.96 -19.38
CA TYR A 172 -5.23 1.89 -18.92
C TYR A 172 -5.08 0.75 -17.92
N SER A 173 -3.87 0.24 -17.81
CA SER A 173 -3.49 -0.89 -16.97
C SER A 173 -2.47 -0.49 -15.89
N ILE A 174 -2.12 -1.42 -15.02
CA ILE A 174 -1.00 -1.26 -14.07
C ILE A 174 0.29 -0.90 -14.81
N ASN A 175 0.53 -1.46 -16.01
CA ASN A 175 1.73 -1.19 -16.80
C ASN A 175 1.83 0.28 -17.24
N ASP A 176 0.69 0.89 -17.60
CA ASP A 176 0.64 2.31 -17.97
C ASP A 176 0.98 3.21 -16.79
N VAL A 177 0.52 2.85 -15.58
CA VAL A 177 0.87 3.59 -14.35
C VAL A 177 2.35 3.41 -13.99
N ILE A 178 2.90 2.21 -14.18
CA ILE A 178 4.33 1.93 -13.98
C ILE A 178 5.19 2.77 -14.94
N ASP A 179 4.76 2.97 -16.17
CA ASP A 179 5.51 3.77 -17.15
C ASP A 179 5.55 5.26 -16.80
N THR A 180 4.55 5.75 -16.07
CA THR A 180 4.46 7.16 -15.63
C THR A 180 4.91 7.37 -14.19
N MET A 181 5.44 6.33 -13.52
CA MET A 181 5.67 6.31 -12.07
C MET A 181 6.59 7.45 -11.59
N ASN A 182 7.57 7.85 -12.39
CA ASN A 182 8.51 8.94 -12.05
C ASN A 182 7.87 10.33 -12.07
N ASP A 183 6.83 10.52 -12.88
CA ASP A 183 6.14 11.79 -13.09
C ASP A 183 4.68 11.73 -12.57
N LEU A 184 4.38 10.75 -11.71
CA LEU A 184 3.02 10.49 -11.22
C LEU A 184 2.58 11.59 -10.26
N ASP A 185 1.52 12.31 -10.63
CA ASP A 185 0.82 13.28 -9.80
C ASP A 185 -0.68 12.94 -9.68
N ASP A 186 -1.43 13.71 -8.87
CA ASP A 186 -2.87 13.49 -8.68
C ASP A 186 -3.64 13.50 -10.01
N LEU A 187 -3.28 14.39 -10.94
CA LEU A 187 -4.01 14.56 -12.19
C LEU A 187 -3.72 13.42 -13.17
N SER A 188 -2.46 13.03 -13.31
CA SER A 188 -2.05 11.91 -14.17
C SER A 188 -2.60 10.59 -13.66
N LEU A 189 -2.51 10.33 -12.35
CA LEU A 189 -3.06 9.14 -11.73
C LEU A 189 -4.58 9.07 -11.90
N ASP A 190 -5.29 10.19 -11.68
CA ASP A 190 -6.74 10.29 -11.87
C ASP A 190 -7.19 9.99 -13.31
N GLY A 191 -6.33 10.27 -14.29
CA GLY A 191 -6.55 9.95 -15.71
C GLY A 191 -6.28 8.48 -16.08
N LEU A 192 -5.43 7.78 -15.31
CA LEU A 192 -4.99 6.41 -15.58
C LEU A 192 -5.85 5.35 -14.87
N VAL A 193 -6.46 5.67 -13.74
CA VAL A 193 -7.31 4.72 -13.01
C VAL A 193 -8.70 4.62 -13.62
N TYR A 194 -9.28 3.43 -13.60
CA TYR A 194 -10.68 3.26 -13.96
C TYR A 194 -11.58 3.67 -12.79
N LYS A 195 -12.55 4.55 -13.05
CA LYS A 195 -13.51 5.03 -12.04
C LYS A 195 -14.81 4.28 -12.17
N HIS A 196 -15.10 3.41 -11.22
CA HIS A 196 -16.37 2.70 -11.19
C HIS A 196 -17.48 3.58 -10.61
N SER A 197 -18.73 3.35 -11.05
CA SER A 197 -19.92 4.12 -10.62
C SER A 197 -20.18 4.07 -9.10
N SER A 198 -19.61 3.10 -8.38
CA SER A 198 -19.67 3.03 -6.92
C SER A 198 -18.78 4.06 -6.22
N GLY A 199 -17.85 4.70 -6.92
CA GLY A 199 -16.82 5.57 -6.36
C GLY A 199 -15.49 4.90 -6.05
N VAL A 200 -15.38 3.59 -6.25
CA VAL A 200 -14.09 2.87 -6.18
C VAL A 200 -13.26 3.17 -7.43
N ASN A 201 -11.98 3.45 -7.24
CA ASN A 201 -11.00 3.46 -8.31
C ASN A 201 -10.41 2.06 -8.49
N TYR A 202 -10.06 1.70 -9.71
CA TYR A 202 -9.66 0.35 -10.03
C TYR A 202 -8.47 0.31 -11.00
N LEU A 203 -7.52 -0.58 -10.72
CA LEU A 203 -6.37 -0.89 -11.58
C LEU A 203 -6.22 -2.41 -11.73
N CYS A 204 -5.90 -2.86 -12.93
CA CYS A 204 -5.54 -4.25 -13.21
C CYS A 204 -4.47 -4.33 -14.29
N PHE A 205 -3.89 -5.51 -14.45
CA PHE A 205 -3.07 -5.81 -15.63
C PHE A 205 -3.93 -5.91 -16.89
N SER A 206 -3.33 -5.63 -18.06
CA SER A 206 -3.99 -5.79 -19.34
C SER A 206 -4.03 -7.26 -19.77
N ALA A 207 -5.18 -7.74 -20.21
CA ALA A 207 -5.29 -9.07 -20.81
C ALA A 207 -4.64 -9.18 -22.20
N ASP A 208 -4.40 -8.04 -22.87
CA ASP A 208 -3.89 -8.00 -24.25
C ASP A 208 -2.37 -8.25 -24.35
N ASN A 209 -1.62 -8.05 -23.22
CA ASN A 209 -0.16 -8.18 -23.22
C ASN A 209 0.36 -8.91 -21.97
N ILE A 210 0.06 -10.20 -21.88
CA ILE A 210 0.42 -11.05 -20.73
C ILE A 210 1.94 -11.07 -20.48
N LYS A 211 2.76 -11.11 -21.56
CA LYS A 211 4.21 -11.12 -21.40
C LYS A 211 4.72 -9.84 -20.72
N ASP A 212 4.23 -8.69 -21.14
CA ASP A 212 4.59 -7.40 -20.56
C ASP A 212 4.16 -7.30 -19.08
N ASN A 213 3.03 -7.89 -18.71
CA ASN A 213 2.58 -7.98 -17.33
C ASN A 213 3.62 -8.70 -16.43
N TYR A 214 4.12 -9.86 -16.88
CA TYR A 214 5.15 -10.61 -16.14
C TYR A 214 6.48 -9.85 -16.08
N ASP A 215 6.91 -9.22 -17.18
CA ASP A 215 8.17 -8.46 -17.24
C ASP A 215 8.17 -7.25 -16.27
N ARG A 216 6.99 -6.66 -16.02
CA ARG A 216 6.82 -5.46 -15.19
C ARG A 216 6.29 -5.72 -13.78
N ALA A 217 5.84 -6.93 -13.49
CA ALA A 217 5.21 -7.28 -12.20
C ALA A 217 6.09 -6.93 -10.98
N THR A 218 7.41 -7.05 -11.10
CA THR A 218 8.36 -6.69 -10.04
C THR A 218 8.31 -5.22 -9.64
N LYS A 219 7.90 -4.33 -10.56
CA LYS A 219 7.79 -2.88 -10.31
C LYS A 219 6.56 -2.51 -9.48
N VAL A 220 5.60 -3.41 -9.30
CA VAL A 220 4.42 -3.19 -8.45
C VAL A 220 4.84 -2.88 -7.01
N SER A 221 5.91 -3.50 -6.52
CA SER A 221 6.43 -3.23 -5.17
C SER A 221 6.87 -1.78 -4.98
N ALA A 222 7.41 -1.14 -6.03
CA ALA A 222 7.77 0.27 -6.01
C ALA A 222 6.57 1.21 -6.26
N LEU A 223 5.55 0.72 -6.97
CA LEU A 223 4.33 1.50 -7.24
C LEU A 223 3.44 1.64 -6.00
N ILE A 224 3.30 0.59 -5.17
CA ILE A 224 2.42 0.59 -4.00
C ILE A 224 2.69 1.77 -3.03
N PRO A 225 3.94 2.06 -2.60
CA PRO A 225 4.22 3.19 -1.72
C PRO A 225 3.79 4.54 -2.31
N LEU A 226 3.90 4.72 -3.63
CA LEU A 226 3.43 5.93 -4.30
C LEU A 226 1.91 6.05 -4.26
N LEU A 227 1.20 4.97 -4.58
CA LEU A 227 -0.27 4.94 -4.55
C LEU A 227 -0.83 5.20 -3.15
N ARG A 228 -0.14 4.78 -2.09
CA ARG A 228 -0.51 5.03 -0.68
C ARG A 228 -0.49 6.52 -0.31
N GLN A 229 0.14 7.38 -1.10
CA GLN A 229 0.13 8.84 -0.90
C GLN A 229 -1.19 9.47 -1.41
N TYR A 230 -1.87 8.82 -2.36
CA TYR A 230 -3.07 9.35 -3.02
C TYR A 230 -4.37 8.74 -2.48
N TYR A 231 -4.31 7.49 -2.01
CA TYR A 231 -5.48 6.73 -1.56
C TYR A 231 -5.42 6.46 -0.06
N LYS A 232 -6.54 6.64 0.62
CA LYS A 232 -6.69 6.28 2.04
C LYS A 232 -6.67 4.76 2.24
N HIS A 233 -7.30 4.02 1.32
CA HIS A 233 -7.37 2.57 1.37
C HIS A 233 -6.98 1.97 0.01
N ILE A 234 -6.00 1.07 0.03
CA ILE A 234 -5.61 0.26 -1.12
C ILE A 234 -5.95 -1.19 -0.79
N ILE A 235 -6.87 -1.75 -1.55
CA ILE A 235 -7.28 -3.15 -1.47
C ILE A 235 -6.66 -3.89 -2.64
N VAL A 236 -5.87 -4.93 -2.36
CA VAL A 236 -5.20 -5.73 -3.38
C VAL A 236 -5.82 -7.12 -3.43
N ASP A 237 -6.36 -7.46 -4.57
CA ASP A 237 -6.79 -8.83 -4.87
C ASP A 237 -5.58 -9.68 -5.30
N MET A 238 -5.23 -10.62 -4.45
CA MET A 238 -4.19 -11.64 -4.67
C MET A 238 -4.83 -13.04 -4.71
N SER A 239 -5.95 -13.18 -5.40
CA SER A 239 -6.72 -14.44 -5.50
C SER A 239 -5.94 -15.59 -6.13
N HIS A 240 -4.93 -15.27 -6.93
CA HIS A 240 -4.00 -16.25 -7.52
C HIS A 240 -2.90 -16.73 -6.53
N GLY A 241 -2.89 -16.19 -5.31
CA GLY A 241 -1.88 -16.46 -4.29
C GLY A 241 -0.76 -15.43 -4.27
N VAL A 242 0.18 -15.60 -3.34
CA VAL A 242 1.37 -14.74 -3.26
C VAL A 242 2.41 -15.27 -4.23
N GLU A 243 2.39 -14.78 -5.46
CA GLU A 243 3.45 -15.08 -6.42
C GLU A 243 4.77 -14.43 -5.98
N HIS A 244 5.90 -15.05 -6.33
CA HIS A 244 7.23 -14.60 -5.90
C HIS A 244 7.49 -13.12 -6.21
N VAL A 245 7.00 -12.62 -7.34
CA VAL A 245 7.16 -11.23 -7.78
C VAL A 245 6.43 -10.22 -6.89
N PHE A 246 5.41 -10.65 -6.13
CA PHE A 246 4.61 -9.80 -5.24
C PHE A 246 4.95 -9.96 -3.76
N GLN A 247 5.97 -10.75 -3.40
CA GLN A 247 6.32 -10.96 -1.99
C GLN A 247 6.70 -9.66 -1.26
N HIS A 248 7.28 -8.69 -1.97
CA HIS A 248 7.72 -7.42 -1.39
C HIS A 248 6.58 -6.48 -0.97
N ILE A 249 5.33 -6.72 -1.43
CA ILE A 249 4.18 -5.93 -0.97
C ILE A 249 3.54 -6.50 0.31
N VAL A 250 3.97 -7.67 0.77
CA VAL A 250 3.38 -8.36 1.92
C VAL A 250 3.84 -7.72 3.23
N ALA A 251 5.13 -7.53 3.41
CA ALA A 251 5.68 -6.96 4.65
C ALA A 251 5.12 -5.55 4.99
N PRO A 252 4.95 -4.61 4.04
CA PRO A 252 4.37 -3.29 4.32
C PRO A 252 2.83 -3.29 4.42
N ALA A 253 2.16 -4.44 4.37
CA ALA A 253 0.71 -4.52 4.47
C ALA A 253 0.21 -4.12 5.86
N SER A 254 -0.82 -3.27 5.91
CA SER A 254 -1.53 -2.95 7.14
C SER A 254 -2.31 -4.17 7.64
N TYR A 255 -2.98 -4.87 6.70
CA TYR A 255 -3.73 -6.09 6.97
C TYR A 255 -3.58 -7.11 5.83
N VAL A 256 -3.59 -8.40 6.20
CA VAL A 256 -3.67 -9.52 5.28
C VAL A 256 -4.89 -10.37 5.62
N TYR A 257 -5.80 -10.50 4.68
CA TYR A 257 -7.01 -11.32 4.79
C TYR A 257 -6.81 -12.63 4.05
N LEU A 258 -6.71 -13.74 4.79
CA LEU A 258 -6.65 -15.08 4.23
C LEU A 258 -8.08 -15.61 4.05
N VAL A 259 -8.52 -15.72 2.81
CA VAL A 259 -9.86 -16.20 2.46
C VAL A 259 -9.85 -17.70 2.30
N MET A 260 -10.63 -18.40 3.13
CA MET A 260 -10.70 -19.85 3.20
C MET A 260 -12.14 -20.35 3.23
N GLN A 261 -12.32 -21.65 3.06
CA GLN A 261 -13.59 -22.35 3.22
C GLN A 261 -13.49 -23.41 4.32
N GLN A 262 -14.65 -23.91 4.81
CA GLN A 262 -14.75 -24.94 5.84
C GLN A 262 -14.36 -26.33 5.32
N ASN A 263 -13.09 -26.50 4.93
CA ASN A 263 -12.55 -27.81 4.52
C ASN A 263 -11.09 -27.96 4.98
N VAL A 264 -10.65 -29.20 5.17
CA VAL A 264 -9.32 -29.54 5.71
C VAL A 264 -8.18 -28.93 4.88
N THR A 265 -8.30 -28.93 3.56
CA THR A 265 -7.27 -28.39 2.67
C THR A 265 -7.09 -26.90 2.88
N SER A 266 -8.18 -26.14 2.94
CA SER A 266 -8.12 -24.68 3.19
C SER A 266 -7.54 -24.38 4.57
N ILE A 267 -7.87 -25.15 5.61
CA ILE A 267 -7.31 -25.01 6.96
C ILE A 267 -5.78 -25.22 6.93
N LYS A 268 -5.32 -26.33 6.31
CA LYS A 268 -3.88 -26.60 6.19
C LYS A 268 -3.14 -25.50 5.44
N HIS A 269 -3.71 -25.00 4.34
CA HIS A 269 -3.09 -23.93 3.57
C HIS A 269 -3.10 -22.60 4.35
N ALA A 270 -4.19 -22.29 5.05
CA ALA A 270 -4.24 -21.10 5.91
C ALA A 270 -3.17 -21.16 7.01
N ALA A 271 -2.94 -22.31 7.64
CA ALA A 271 -1.91 -22.48 8.64
C ALA A 271 -0.50 -22.28 8.04
N ASN A 272 -0.25 -22.77 6.82
CA ASN A 272 1.02 -22.58 6.13
C ASN A 272 1.24 -21.10 5.76
N TYR A 273 0.20 -20.43 5.22
CA TYR A 273 0.27 -18.99 4.93
C TYR A 273 0.51 -18.18 6.19
N LEU A 274 -0.22 -18.44 7.27
CA LEU A 274 -0.06 -17.74 8.54
C LEU A 274 1.38 -17.85 9.06
N LYS A 275 1.94 -19.06 9.01
CA LYS A 275 3.33 -19.30 9.40
C LYS A 275 4.32 -18.50 8.53
N SER A 276 4.16 -18.51 7.22
CA SER A 276 5.03 -17.75 6.30
C SER A 276 4.87 -16.25 6.49
N LEU A 277 3.65 -15.73 6.62
CA LEU A 277 3.38 -14.31 6.86
C LEU A 277 4.06 -13.81 8.15
N GLN A 278 4.06 -14.62 9.21
CA GLN A 278 4.69 -14.26 10.48
C GLN A 278 6.22 -14.41 10.46
N LEU A 279 6.75 -15.53 9.92
CA LEU A 279 8.17 -15.84 9.99
C LEU A 279 8.98 -15.19 8.87
N ASP A 280 8.45 -15.17 7.63
CA ASP A 280 9.18 -14.70 6.46
C ASP A 280 8.94 -13.21 6.20
N HIS A 281 7.76 -12.70 6.60
CA HIS A 281 7.36 -11.29 6.34
C HIS A 281 7.19 -10.44 7.61
N GLY A 282 7.36 -11.02 8.81
CA GLY A 282 7.35 -10.29 10.08
C GLY A 282 5.97 -9.75 10.52
N LEU A 283 4.87 -10.23 9.91
CA LEU A 283 3.54 -9.76 10.28
C LEU A 283 3.12 -10.27 11.65
N THR A 284 2.47 -9.40 12.42
CA THR A 284 1.88 -9.75 13.72
C THR A 284 0.56 -10.51 13.55
N SER A 285 0.13 -11.21 14.60
CA SER A 285 -1.17 -11.90 14.59
C SER A 285 -2.35 -10.94 14.37
N GLY A 286 -2.28 -9.70 14.85
CA GLY A 286 -3.33 -8.70 14.66
C GLY A 286 -3.43 -8.14 13.22
N GLN A 287 -2.36 -8.28 12.42
CA GLN A 287 -2.37 -7.88 11.01
C GLN A 287 -2.94 -8.95 10.08
N VAL A 288 -2.99 -10.22 10.52
CA VAL A 288 -3.51 -11.31 9.71
C VAL A 288 -4.88 -11.72 10.22
N ARG A 289 -5.89 -11.71 9.35
CA ARG A 289 -7.28 -12.08 9.65
C ARG A 289 -7.73 -13.21 8.74
N LEU A 290 -8.55 -14.11 9.28
CA LEU A 290 -9.08 -15.24 8.52
C LEU A 290 -10.54 -14.97 8.14
N ILE A 291 -10.86 -15.03 6.84
CA ILE A 291 -12.22 -14.95 6.34
C ILE A 291 -12.68 -16.34 5.96
N ILE A 292 -13.68 -16.86 6.69
CA ILE A 292 -14.35 -18.11 6.38
C ILE A 292 -15.48 -17.79 5.41
N ASN A 293 -15.18 -17.89 4.12
CA ASN A 293 -16.15 -17.64 3.06
C ASN A 293 -17.03 -18.86 2.79
N ARG A 294 -18.23 -18.62 2.29
CA ARG A 294 -19.27 -19.64 2.10
C ARG A 294 -19.56 -20.42 3.38
N TYR A 295 -19.57 -19.70 4.52
CA TYR A 295 -19.81 -20.29 5.83
C TYR A 295 -21.21 -20.91 5.92
N GLU A 296 -21.27 -22.13 6.45
CA GLU A 296 -22.50 -22.85 6.75
C GLU A 296 -22.45 -23.41 8.18
N LYS A 297 -23.56 -23.26 8.93
CA LYS A 297 -23.64 -23.72 10.33
C LYS A 297 -23.59 -25.22 10.46
N LYS A 298 -24.06 -25.96 9.44
CA LYS A 298 -24.22 -27.44 9.46
C LYS A 298 -23.25 -28.08 8.48
N THR A 299 -21.98 -28.16 8.86
CA THR A 299 -20.92 -28.83 8.09
C THR A 299 -20.14 -29.77 9.00
N SER A 300 -19.37 -30.69 8.40
CA SER A 300 -18.49 -31.60 9.13
C SER A 300 -17.33 -30.88 9.86
N ILE A 301 -16.96 -29.71 9.41
CA ILE A 301 -15.97 -28.85 10.07
C ILE A 301 -16.69 -27.63 10.61
N THR A 302 -16.73 -27.53 11.93
CA THR A 302 -17.46 -26.49 12.65
C THR A 302 -16.55 -25.26 12.84
N ILE A 303 -17.17 -24.13 13.22
CA ILE A 303 -16.38 -22.92 13.59
C ILE A 303 -15.45 -23.21 14.77
N LYS A 304 -15.87 -24.03 15.74
CA LYS A 304 -15.04 -24.42 16.88
C LYS A 304 -13.77 -25.18 16.48
N ASP A 305 -13.86 -26.02 15.45
CA ASP A 305 -12.70 -26.74 14.94
C ASP A 305 -11.70 -25.75 14.31
N ILE A 306 -12.20 -24.69 13.65
CA ILE A 306 -11.37 -23.63 13.06
C ILE A 306 -10.78 -22.75 14.16
N GLU A 307 -11.56 -22.36 15.18
CA GLU A 307 -11.07 -21.61 16.35
C GLU A 307 -9.96 -22.38 17.10
N GLN A 308 -10.08 -23.69 17.21
CA GLN A 308 -9.04 -24.53 17.80
C GLN A 308 -7.77 -24.61 16.94
N ALA A 309 -7.92 -24.58 15.61
CA ALA A 309 -6.79 -24.58 14.69
C ALA A 309 -6.06 -23.21 14.66
N PHE A 310 -6.77 -22.12 14.97
CA PHE A 310 -6.27 -20.74 14.91
C PHE A 310 -6.64 -19.93 16.16
N PRO A 311 -6.13 -20.31 17.36
CA PRO A 311 -6.62 -19.78 18.63
C PRO A 311 -6.37 -18.27 18.85
N ASN A 312 -5.45 -17.67 18.07
CA ASN A 312 -5.06 -16.27 18.23
C ASN A 312 -5.40 -15.43 16.98
N GLN A 313 -6.34 -15.90 16.16
CA GLN A 313 -6.69 -15.21 14.92
C GLN A 313 -8.15 -14.73 14.96
N ASP A 314 -8.36 -13.51 14.45
CA ASP A 314 -9.69 -12.98 14.21
C ASP A 314 -10.34 -13.73 13.06
N LEU A 315 -11.54 -14.29 13.32
CA LEU A 315 -12.32 -15.03 12.33
C LEU A 315 -13.51 -14.19 11.86
N LEU A 316 -13.58 -13.94 10.57
CA LEU A 316 -14.67 -13.23 9.91
C LEU A 316 -15.50 -14.22 9.10
N LEU A 317 -16.81 -14.20 9.30
CA LEU A 317 -17.70 -15.17 8.66
C LEU A 317 -18.48 -14.50 7.53
N VAL A 318 -18.33 -15.03 6.31
CA VAL A 318 -19.14 -14.64 5.15
C VAL A 318 -20.07 -15.81 4.81
N PRO A 319 -21.38 -15.70 5.14
CA PRO A 319 -22.33 -16.77 4.96
C PRO A 319 -22.46 -17.21 3.51
N ASN A 320 -22.69 -18.52 3.29
CA ASN A 320 -22.94 -19.04 1.95
C ASN A 320 -24.29 -18.52 1.42
N ASN A 321 -24.22 -17.86 0.26
CA ASN A 321 -25.38 -17.54 -0.54
C ASN A 321 -25.01 -17.59 -2.02
N PHE A 322 -24.86 -18.80 -2.52
CA PHE A 322 -24.45 -19.08 -3.88
C PHE A 322 -25.34 -18.39 -4.92
N SER A 323 -26.67 -18.41 -4.67
CA SER A 323 -27.63 -17.82 -5.61
C SER A 323 -27.41 -16.32 -5.82
N ILE A 324 -27.27 -15.56 -4.73
CA ILE A 324 -27.04 -14.12 -4.80
C ILE A 324 -25.65 -13.84 -5.41
N ALA A 325 -24.62 -14.56 -4.97
CA ALA A 325 -23.26 -14.36 -5.46
C ALA A 325 -23.18 -14.62 -6.98
N MET A 326 -23.79 -15.69 -7.47
CA MET A 326 -23.82 -16.04 -8.89
C MET A 326 -24.65 -15.04 -9.71
N GLU A 327 -25.84 -14.67 -9.22
CA GLU A 327 -26.70 -13.67 -9.87
C GLU A 327 -25.94 -12.33 -10.02
N CYS A 328 -25.29 -11.88 -8.93
CA CYS A 328 -24.55 -10.61 -8.92
C CYS A 328 -23.35 -10.66 -9.87
N SER A 329 -22.57 -11.74 -9.85
CA SER A 329 -21.43 -11.93 -10.74
C SER A 329 -21.85 -11.93 -12.21
N ASN A 330 -22.88 -12.69 -12.57
CA ASN A 330 -23.36 -12.78 -13.98
C ASN A 330 -23.94 -11.45 -14.49
N LEU A 331 -24.45 -10.59 -13.59
CA LEU A 331 -24.99 -9.30 -13.95
C LEU A 331 -23.95 -8.16 -13.89
N GLY A 332 -22.72 -8.45 -13.52
CA GLY A 332 -21.69 -7.42 -13.30
C GLY A 332 -22.07 -6.44 -12.20
N LYS A 333 -22.78 -6.91 -11.16
CA LYS A 333 -23.27 -6.06 -10.05
C LYS A 333 -22.70 -6.55 -8.71
N PRO A 334 -22.03 -5.67 -7.96
CA PRO A 334 -21.53 -6.03 -6.65
C PRO A 334 -22.63 -6.47 -5.68
N ILE A 335 -22.35 -7.46 -4.83
CA ILE A 335 -23.30 -8.01 -3.85
C ILE A 335 -23.76 -6.90 -2.88
N VAL A 336 -22.83 -6.04 -2.45
CA VAL A 336 -23.12 -4.93 -1.52
C VAL A 336 -24.09 -3.90 -2.10
N GLN A 337 -24.16 -3.78 -3.42
CA GLN A 337 -25.12 -2.91 -4.13
C GLN A 337 -26.43 -3.62 -4.51
N SER A 338 -26.56 -4.91 -4.17
CA SER A 338 -27.82 -5.64 -4.39
C SER A 338 -28.96 -5.00 -3.61
N LYS A 339 -30.15 -4.91 -4.23
CA LYS A 339 -31.37 -4.46 -3.57
C LYS A 339 -31.87 -5.45 -2.51
N LYS A 340 -31.47 -6.72 -2.59
CA LYS A 340 -31.85 -7.78 -1.65
C LYS A 340 -30.99 -7.67 -0.39
N ASN A 341 -31.59 -7.42 0.76
CA ASN A 341 -30.90 -7.56 2.03
C ASN A 341 -30.60 -9.03 2.27
N SER A 342 -29.35 -9.35 2.60
CA SER A 342 -28.90 -10.72 2.81
C SER A 342 -27.74 -10.77 3.78
N ALA A 343 -27.58 -11.88 4.48
CA ALA A 343 -26.51 -12.06 5.44
C ALA A 343 -25.11 -11.91 4.79
N ILE A 344 -24.94 -12.38 3.54
CA ILE A 344 -23.67 -12.18 2.81
C ILE A 344 -23.39 -10.70 2.55
N LYS A 345 -24.41 -9.91 2.18
CA LYS A 345 -24.23 -8.46 1.98
C LYS A 345 -23.81 -7.77 3.28
N SER A 346 -24.51 -8.06 4.40
CA SER A 346 -24.17 -7.48 5.70
C SER A 346 -22.75 -7.82 6.12
N SER A 347 -22.34 -9.08 6.00
CA SER A 347 -20.98 -9.50 6.37
C SER A 347 -19.89 -8.80 5.56
N LEU A 348 -20.10 -8.56 4.26
CA LEU A 348 -19.14 -7.85 3.40
C LEU A 348 -19.04 -6.36 3.78
N ILE A 349 -20.17 -5.76 4.18
CA ILE A 349 -20.19 -4.38 4.72
C ILE A 349 -19.49 -4.34 6.09
N ASP A 350 -19.72 -5.32 6.97
CA ASP A 350 -19.06 -5.39 8.27
C ASP A 350 -17.53 -5.49 8.13
N ILE A 351 -17.03 -6.21 7.12
CA ILE A 351 -15.59 -6.26 6.82
C ILE A 351 -15.08 -4.86 6.42
N SER A 352 -15.83 -4.10 5.62
CA SER A 352 -15.41 -2.75 5.23
C SER A 352 -15.37 -1.77 6.41
N HIS A 353 -16.30 -1.89 7.36
CA HIS A 353 -16.28 -1.08 8.58
C HIS A 353 -15.03 -1.31 9.44
N GLN A 354 -14.51 -2.54 9.47
CA GLN A 354 -13.27 -2.84 10.20
C GLN A 354 -12.03 -2.17 9.60
N LEU A 355 -12.09 -1.80 8.33
CA LEU A 355 -11.02 -1.06 7.65
C LEU A 355 -11.15 0.47 7.85
N GLU A 356 -12.33 1.00 8.18
CA GLU A 356 -12.53 2.42 8.48
C GLU A 356 -12.15 2.78 9.92
N GLU A 357 -12.24 1.83 10.86
CA GLU A 357 -11.92 2.08 12.27
C GLU A 357 -10.41 1.94 12.51
N PRO A 358 -9.70 2.99 13.00
CA PRO A 358 -8.30 2.87 13.37
C PRO A 358 -8.09 1.78 14.42
N ALA A 359 -6.99 1.04 14.30
CA ALA A 359 -6.65 -0.10 15.16
C ALA A 359 -6.72 0.19 16.68
N ASP A 360 -6.44 1.42 17.10
CA ASP A 360 -6.50 1.86 18.51
C ASP A 360 -7.92 1.91 19.08
N LYS A 361 -8.98 1.99 18.26
CA LYS A 361 -10.38 1.98 18.73
C LYS A 361 -10.96 0.57 18.86
N GLN A 362 -10.39 -0.42 18.20
CA GLN A 362 -10.91 -1.78 18.23
C GLN A 362 -10.73 -2.45 19.60
N THR A 363 -9.68 -2.12 20.34
CA THR A 363 -9.44 -2.62 21.71
C THR A 363 -10.38 -2.02 22.77
N GLN A 364 -10.99 -0.84 22.52
CA GLN A 364 -11.93 -0.22 23.46
C GLN A 364 -13.40 -0.65 23.24
N SER A 365 -13.76 -1.09 22.04
CA SER A 365 -15.17 -1.41 21.70
C SER A 365 -15.64 -2.73 22.30
N TRP A 366 -14.79 -3.73 22.52
CA TRP A 366 -15.22 -4.99 23.12
C TRP A 366 -15.35 -4.92 24.67
N LEU A 367 -14.55 -4.07 25.32
CA LEU A 367 -14.69 -3.79 26.75
C LEU A 367 -16.02 -3.09 27.08
N GLY A 368 -16.54 -2.24 26.19
CA GLY A 368 -17.84 -1.59 26.36
C GLY A 368 -19.04 -2.54 26.27
N LYS A 369 -18.90 -3.69 25.59
CA LYS A 369 -19.96 -4.73 25.46
C LYS A 369 -19.97 -5.73 26.63
N LEU A 370 -18.97 -5.72 27.51
CA LEU A 370 -18.90 -6.56 28.69
C LEU A 370 -19.53 -5.90 29.93
N PHE A 371 -19.85 -4.59 29.87
CA PHE A 371 -20.43 -3.83 30.98
C PHE A 371 -21.78 -3.19 30.65
N SER A 372 -22.41 -3.56 29.56
CA SER A 372 -23.82 -3.31 29.24
C SER A 372 -24.59 -4.63 29.13
#